data_09978be1b86cd4640b6bf76913f5b0ae
#
_entry.id   09978be1b86cd4640b6bf76913f5b0ae
#
_cell.length_a   1.000
_cell.length_b   1.000
_cell.length_c   1.000
_cell.angle_alpha   90.00
_cell.angle_beta   90.00
_cell.angle_gamma   90.00
#
_symmetry.space_group_name_H-M   'P 1'
#
loop_
_entity.id
_entity.type
_entity.pdbx_description
1 polymer ?
#
loop_
_entity_poly.entity_id
_entity_poly.type
_entity_poly.pdbx_seq_one_letter_code
_entity_poly.pdbx_strand_id
1 'polypeptide(L)'
;AQPDQKLTLEFAALRLINVEDMGVSPGGAGAATSGSDVRGVGLVGSIESHLGNATKVKDKKALRNIGPSVTYRLRDASGQAREFQNYMVPVELDGQRVFLAGLRDTPAEPFHYLRIPADESDRIDGWLRLRQALVDPALREKAVMRYATAATPADRPEMAEQLQLTTRRAIGLFAGVEATGLNSQPGPAGLQALGEFVEKNVPAEDRERISQVLLRILNGSLFELLNLSREQAGLARLPLGATTEAFMTQAVLSLSDSFLYPAPVLFELADFKHVQASVFQVAHAQGKTLVYLSAVVLIIGVFQS
;
A
#
# COMPACT_ATOMS: atom_id res chain seq x y z
N ALA A 1 -3.31 17.80 0.11
CA ALA A 1 -4.61 18.16 0.72
C ALA A 1 -4.84 19.64 0.46
N GLN A 2 -6.01 20.03 0.00
CA GLN A 2 -6.40 21.43 -0.06
C GLN A 2 -6.45 21.95 1.39
N PRO A 3 -5.84 23.11 1.71
CA PRO A 3 -5.66 23.55 3.08
C PRO A 3 -6.95 23.83 3.86
N ASP A 4 -8.09 23.89 3.19
CA ASP A 4 -9.39 24.24 3.80
C ASP A 4 -10.38 23.06 3.86
N GLN A 5 -9.96 21.85 3.54
CA GLN A 5 -10.86 20.71 3.55
C GLN A 5 -11.00 20.16 4.99
N LYS A 6 -12.16 20.43 5.62
CA LYS A 6 -12.49 19.87 6.94
C LYS A 6 -12.74 18.37 6.81
N LEU A 7 -11.84 17.60 7.41
CA LEU A 7 -11.96 16.14 7.51
C LEU A 7 -12.28 15.76 8.96
N THR A 8 -13.19 14.83 9.15
CA THR A 8 -13.48 14.23 10.46
C THR A 8 -12.98 12.80 10.47
N LEU A 9 -12.11 12.50 11.45
CA LEU A 9 -11.63 11.15 11.71
C LEU A 9 -12.51 10.51 12.77
N GLU A 10 -13.14 9.38 12.44
CA GLU A 10 -13.91 8.55 13.36
C GLU A 10 -13.15 7.24 13.59
N PHE A 11 -12.73 6.98 14.83
CA PHE A 11 -12.18 5.68 15.20
C PHE A 11 -13.32 4.64 15.18
N ALA A 12 -13.12 3.52 14.49
CA ALA A 12 -14.13 2.47 14.36
C ALA A 12 -13.78 1.23 15.19
N ALA A 13 -12.54 0.72 15.07
CA ALA A 13 -12.12 -0.48 15.77
C ALA A 13 -10.60 -0.61 15.87
N LEU A 14 -10.14 -1.26 16.93
CA LEU A 14 -8.80 -1.83 17.05
C LEU A 14 -8.96 -3.35 17.17
N ARG A 15 -8.32 -4.08 16.27
CA ARG A 15 -8.25 -5.55 16.31
C ARG A 15 -6.82 -5.96 16.59
N LEU A 16 -6.59 -6.71 17.66
CA LEU A 16 -5.26 -7.15 18.07
C LEU A 16 -4.76 -8.34 17.28
N ILE A 17 -5.69 -9.19 16.84
CA ILE A 17 -5.41 -10.41 16.11
C ILE A 17 -6.24 -10.38 14.82
N ASN A 18 -5.56 -10.49 13.71
CA ASN A 18 -6.16 -10.63 12.40
C ASN A 18 -5.60 -11.88 11.74
N VAL A 19 -6.44 -12.89 11.57
CA VAL A 19 -6.05 -14.13 10.90
C VAL A 19 -6.52 -14.05 9.45
N GLU A 20 -5.56 -13.91 8.55
CA GLU A 20 -5.80 -13.83 7.11
C GLU A 20 -5.24 -15.06 6.40
N ASP A 21 -5.90 -15.45 5.32
CA ASP A 21 -5.39 -16.49 4.43
C ASP A 21 -4.35 -15.85 3.49
N MET A 22 -3.08 -16.17 3.74
CA MET A 22 -1.95 -15.68 2.96
C MET A 22 -1.69 -16.56 1.72
N GLY A 23 -2.50 -17.58 1.51
CA GLY A 23 -2.53 -18.38 0.29
C GLY A 23 -3.27 -17.63 -0.82
N VAL A 24 -2.64 -17.43 -1.96
CA VAL A 24 -3.27 -16.83 -3.13
C VAL A 24 -4.23 -17.82 -3.73
N SER A 25 -5.52 -17.48 -3.70
CA SER A 25 -6.52 -18.09 -4.57
C SER A 25 -6.74 -17.20 -5.78
N PRO A 26 -6.55 -17.69 -7.01
CA PRO A 26 -7.02 -16.97 -8.19
C PRO A 26 -8.56 -16.98 -8.14
N GLY A 27 -9.16 -15.83 -7.77
CA GLY A 27 -10.61 -15.61 -7.85
C GLY A 27 -11.42 -15.79 -6.56
N GLY A 28 -10.80 -15.88 -5.38
CA GLY A 28 -11.50 -15.92 -4.09
C GLY A 28 -11.35 -14.62 -3.33
N ALA A 29 -12.47 -14.11 -2.76
CA ALA A 29 -12.54 -12.92 -1.92
C ALA A 29 -11.80 -13.12 -0.58
N GLY A 30 -10.49 -13.29 -0.65
CA GLY A 30 -9.57 -13.37 0.49
C GLY A 30 -8.75 -12.10 0.54
N ALA A 31 -9.05 -11.30 1.45
CA ALA A 31 -8.84 -9.88 1.69
C ALA A 31 -7.41 -9.31 1.53
N ALA A 32 -6.37 -10.07 1.42
CA ALA A 32 -5.00 -9.53 1.47
C ALA A 32 -4.31 -9.34 0.10
N THR A 33 -4.93 -9.76 -0.99
CA THR A 33 -4.21 -9.89 -2.28
C THR A 33 -4.71 -9.01 -3.40
N SER A 34 -5.72 -8.19 -3.19
CA SER A 34 -6.40 -7.50 -4.29
C SER A 34 -5.90 -6.09 -4.54
N GLY A 35 -4.59 -5.89 -4.64
CA GLY A 35 -4.06 -4.74 -5.36
C GLY A 35 -4.08 -4.91 -6.88
N SER A 36 -4.48 -6.09 -7.37
CA SER A 36 -4.44 -6.43 -8.79
C SER A 36 -5.74 -6.21 -9.57
N ASP A 37 -6.87 -6.01 -8.91
CA ASP A 37 -8.17 -5.92 -9.59
C ASP A 37 -8.46 -4.56 -10.24
N VAL A 38 -7.66 -3.54 -9.97
CA VAL A 38 -7.75 -2.23 -10.64
C VAL A 38 -6.87 -2.16 -11.88
N ARG A 39 -6.04 -3.18 -12.10
CA ARG A 39 -5.06 -3.21 -13.18
C ARG A 39 -5.66 -3.88 -14.40
N GLY A 40 -6.05 -3.05 -15.37
CA GLY A 40 -6.57 -3.52 -16.64
C GLY A 40 -5.59 -4.42 -17.38
N VAL A 41 -6.15 -5.41 -18.12
CA VAL A 41 -5.41 -6.24 -19.07
C VAL A 41 -4.87 -5.30 -20.15
N GLY A 42 -3.56 -5.07 -20.17
CA GLY A 42 -2.92 -4.18 -21.13
C GLY A 42 -1.43 -4.06 -20.89
N LEU A 43 -0.82 -3.03 -21.47
CA LEU A 43 0.62 -2.76 -21.40
C LEU A 43 1.12 -2.61 -19.95
N VAL A 44 0.27 -2.15 -19.05
CA VAL A 44 0.56 -2.04 -17.61
C VAL A 44 0.85 -3.40 -16.99
N GLY A 45 0.07 -4.45 -17.34
CA GLY A 45 0.34 -5.81 -16.91
C GLY A 45 1.67 -6.37 -17.45
N SER A 46 2.04 -6.00 -18.68
CA SER A 46 3.34 -6.34 -19.26
C SER A 46 4.49 -5.62 -18.53
N ILE A 47 4.34 -4.35 -18.24
CA ILE A 47 5.31 -3.55 -17.45
C ILE A 47 5.50 -4.17 -16.07
N GLU A 48 4.42 -4.56 -15.41
CA GLU A 48 4.47 -5.19 -14.07
C GLU A 48 5.16 -6.55 -14.09
N SER A 49 5.00 -7.34 -15.15
CA SER A 49 5.68 -8.63 -15.31
C SER A 49 7.20 -8.51 -15.39
N HIS A 50 7.72 -7.35 -15.85
CA HIS A 50 9.15 -7.07 -15.96
C HIS A 50 9.77 -6.54 -14.66
N LEU A 51 8.94 -6.05 -13.73
CA LEU A 51 9.39 -5.62 -12.39
C LEU A 51 9.74 -6.80 -11.46
N GLY A 52 9.65 -8.03 -11.95
CA GLY A 52 10.10 -9.24 -11.26
C GLY A 52 8.99 -10.20 -10.85
N ASN A 53 9.37 -11.43 -10.55
CA ASN A 53 8.48 -12.54 -10.15
C ASN A 53 7.81 -12.36 -8.76
N ALA A 54 7.67 -11.15 -8.27
CA ALA A 54 7.02 -10.85 -7.00
C ALA A 54 5.53 -11.27 -6.94
N THR A 55 4.97 -11.71 -8.07
CA THR A 55 3.56 -12.09 -8.19
C THR A 55 3.31 -13.60 -8.32
N LYS A 56 4.36 -14.44 -8.37
CA LYS A 56 4.16 -15.90 -8.43
C LYS A 56 4.06 -16.50 -7.04
N VAL A 57 2.85 -16.65 -6.55
CA VAL A 57 2.56 -17.31 -5.28
C VAL A 57 2.30 -18.79 -5.52
N LYS A 58 2.98 -19.62 -4.72
CA LYS A 58 2.73 -21.06 -4.64
C LYS A 58 1.52 -21.34 -3.76
N ASP A 59 0.56 -22.10 -4.31
CA ASP A 59 -0.61 -22.62 -3.60
C ASP A 59 -0.28 -23.31 -2.28
N LYS A 60 -0.53 -22.64 -1.16
CA LYS A 60 -0.83 -23.29 0.13
C LYS A 60 -1.61 -22.29 0.97
N LYS A 61 -2.85 -22.63 1.32
CA LYS A 61 -3.63 -21.94 2.37
C LYS A 61 -2.81 -21.96 3.65
N ALA A 62 -2.30 -20.82 4.05
CA ALA A 62 -1.61 -20.65 5.31
C ALA A 62 -2.31 -19.52 6.08
N LEU A 63 -3.22 -19.90 6.96
CA LEU A 63 -3.80 -18.96 7.91
C LEU A 63 -2.67 -18.40 8.79
N ARG A 64 -2.47 -17.10 8.75
CA ARG A 64 -1.44 -16.42 9.53
C ARG A 64 -2.04 -15.25 10.28
N ASN A 65 -1.64 -15.10 11.54
CA ASN A 65 -1.92 -13.88 12.25
C ASN A 65 -0.97 -12.79 11.75
N ILE A 66 -1.52 -11.76 11.14
CA ILE A 66 -0.78 -10.63 10.55
C ILE A 66 -0.73 -9.41 11.46
N GLY A 67 -1.08 -9.59 12.74
CA GLY A 67 -0.91 -8.58 13.78
C GLY A 67 -2.07 -7.61 13.93
N PRO A 68 -1.87 -6.54 14.72
CA PRO A 68 -2.92 -5.60 15.02
C PRO A 68 -3.24 -4.68 13.85
N SER A 69 -4.52 -4.33 13.72
CA SER A 69 -5.00 -3.32 12.76
C SER A 69 -5.92 -2.32 13.42
N VAL A 70 -5.88 -1.09 12.91
CA VAL A 70 -6.82 -0.02 13.25
C VAL A 70 -7.76 0.24 12.10
N THR A 71 -9.05 0.30 12.40
CA THR A 71 -10.10 0.68 11.44
C THR A 71 -10.62 2.06 11.82
N TYR A 72 -10.69 2.95 10.85
CA TYR A 72 -11.18 4.32 11.02
C TYR A 72 -11.97 4.77 9.80
N ARG A 73 -12.79 5.80 9.95
CA ARG A 73 -13.53 6.44 8.87
C ARG A 73 -13.07 7.87 8.71
N LEU A 74 -12.84 8.26 7.47
CA LEU A 74 -12.65 9.66 7.11
C LEU A 74 -13.93 10.17 6.48
N ARG A 75 -14.50 11.19 7.10
CA ARG A 75 -15.69 11.87 6.61
C ARG A 75 -15.30 13.25 6.10
N ASP A 76 -15.69 13.55 4.89
CA ASP A 76 -15.51 14.87 4.28
C ASP A 76 -16.61 15.85 4.67
N ALA A 77 -16.51 17.08 4.17
CA ALA A 77 -17.49 18.15 4.44
C ALA A 77 -18.89 17.85 3.84
N SER A 78 -18.99 16.97 2.83
CA SER A 78 -20.25 16.53 2.24
C SER A 78 -20.94 15.45 3.05
N GLY A 79 -20.28 14.91 4.07
CA GLY A 79 -20.75 13.81 4.89
C GLY A 79 -20.45 12.43 4.32
N GLN A 80 -19.81 12.33 3.15
CA GLN A 80 -19.37 11.05 2.63
C GLN A 80 -18.22 10.52 3.49
N ALA A 81 -18.30 9.24 3.83
CA ALA A 81 -17.31 8.57 4.64
C ALA A 81 -16.77 7.35 3.90
N ARG A 82 -15.44 7.20 3.94
CA ARG A 82 -14.74 5.98 3.52
C ARG A 82 -14.13 5.31 4.73
N GLU A 83 -14.07 3.99 4.69
CA GLU A 83 -13.52 3.20 5.78
C GLU A 83 -12.11 2.70 5.40
N PHE A 84 -11.20 2.88 6.33
CA PHE A 84 -9.79 2.52 6.20
C PHE A 84 -9.40 1.50 7.26
N GLN A 85 -8.54 0.57 6.90
CA GLN A 85 -7.98 -0.42 7.82
C GLN A 85 -6.46 -0.50 7.62
N ASN A 86 -5.70 -0.01 8.60
CA ASN A 86 -4.25 -0.01 8.52
C ASN A 86 -3.66 -1.00 9.52
N TYR A 87 -2.75 -1.85 9.02
CA TYR A 87 -1.99 -2.75 9.87
C TYR A 87 -0.80 -2.03 10.48
N MET A 88 -0.57 -2.28 11.78
CA MET A 88 0.42 -1.56 12.58
C MET A 88 1.83 -2.13 12.45
N VAL A 89 1.96 -3.35 11.97
CA VAL A 89 3.25 -4.02 11.78
C VAL A 89 3.38 -4.52 10.34
N PRO A 90 4.59 -4.57 9.78
CA PRO A 90 4.78 -5.08 8.44
C PRO A 90 4.55 -6.60 8.40
N VAL A 91 3.91 -7.06 7.35
CA VAL A 91 3.69 -8.48 7.05
C VAL A 91 4.61 -8.91 5.93
N GLU A 92 5.02 -10.18 5.96
CA GLU A 92 5.81 -10.76 4.88
C GLU A 92 4.89 -11.29 3.79
N LEU A 93 4.95 -10.67 2.61
CA LEU A 93 4.24 -11.05 1.40
C LEU A 93 5.24 -11.21 0.26
N ASP A 94 5.22 -12.36 -0.40
CA ASP A 94 6.08 -12.65 -1.55
C ASP A 94 7.58 -12.41 -1.28
N GLY A 95 8.03 -12.67 -0.04
CA GLY A 95 9.41 -12.43 0.39
C GLY A 95 9.75 -10.95 0.67
N GLN A 96 8.74 -10.08 0.69
CA GLN A 96 8.87 -8.66 1.00
C GLN A 96 8.10 -8.30 2.27
N ARG A 97 8.66 -7.41 3.07
CA ARG A 97 7.99 -6.87 4.25
C ARG A 97 7.22 -5.61 3.86
N VAL A 98 5.89 -5.65 4.00
CA VAL A 98 5.01 -4.56 3.60
C VAL A 98 3.99 -4.24 4.69
N PHE A 99 3.68 -2.98 4.85
CA PHE A 99 2.50 -2.53 5.58
C PHE A 99 1.29 -2.57 4.66
N LEU A 100 0.13 -2.94 5.22
CA LEU A 100 -1.14 -2.97 4.50
C LEU A 100 -2.00 -1.80 4.95
N ALA A 101 -2.33 -0.93 4.00
CA ALA A 101 -3.27 0.17 4.20
C ALA A 101 -4.53 -0.11 3.38
N GLY A 102 -5.59 -0.53 4.03
CA GLY A 102 -6.85 -0.93 3.41
C GLY A 102 -7.82 0.23 3.24
N LEU A 103 -8.60 0.16 2.18
CA LEU A 103 -9.68 1.07 1.87
C LEU A 103 -10.90 0.29 1.39
N ARG A 104 -12.11 0.72 1.79
CA ARG A 104 -13.37 0.32 1.17
C ARG A 104 -14.36 1.46 1.18
N ASP A 105 -15.22 1.52 0.16
CA ASP A 105 -16.23 2.57 0.05
C ASP A 105 -17.48 2.22 0.88
N THR A 106 -17.84 0.95 0.94
CA THR A 106 -19.00 0.48 1.73
C THR A 106 -18.62 -0.68 2.66
N PRO A 107 -19.31 -0.87 3.81
CA PRO A 107 -19.06 -1.98 4.73
C PRO A 107 -19.29 -3.38 4.12
N ALA A 108 -20.03 -3.48 3.02
CA ALA A 108 -20.30 -4.74 2.33
C ALA A 108 -19.16 -5.17 1.40
N GLU A 109 -18.28 -4.26 1.05
CA GLU A 109 -17.14 -4.53 0.17
C GLU A 109 -15.93 -5.05 0.96
N PRO A 110 -15.08 -5.88 0.33
CA PRO A 110 -13.79 -6.24 0.89
C PRO A 110 -12.87 -5.00 0.91
N PHE A 111 -11.87 -5.02 1.78
CA PHE A 111 -10.83 -3.99 1.75
C PHE A 111 -9.89 -4.21 0.56
N HIS A 112 -9.59 -3.14 -0.14
CA HIS A 112 -8.50 -3.06 -1.13
C HIS A 112 -7.26 -2.51 -0.44
N TYR A 113 -6.12 -3.20 -0.57
CA TYR A 113 -4.93 -2.86 0.17
C TYR A 113 -3.84 -2.22 -0.68
N LEU A 114 -3.40 -1.03 -0.28
CA LEU A 114 -2.14 -0.46 -0.69
C LEU A 114 -1.02 -1.17 0.09
N ARG A 115 -0.03 -1.72 -0.61
CA ARG A 115 1.13 -2.40 -0.04
C ARG A 115 2.29 -1.43 0.04
N ILE A 116 2.60 -0.95 1.23
CA ILE A 116 3.69 0.00 1.47
C ILE A 116 4.92 -0.77 1.93
N PRO A 117 6.05 -0.73 1.21
CA PRO A 117 7.25 -1.46 1.63
C PRO A 117 7.80 -0.91 2.94
N ALA A 118 8.19 -1.81 3.83
CA ALA A 118 8.92 -1.47 5.02
C ALA A 118 10.37 -1.11 4.67
N ASP A 119 10.90 -0.07 5.28
CA ASP A 119 12.31 0.30 5.15
C ASP A 119 13.23 -0.59 6.02
N GLU A 120 14.52 -0.29 6.03
CA GLU A 120 15.52 -1.03 6.81
C GLU A 120 15.29 -1.03 8.33
N SER A 121 14.43 -0.13 8.82
CA SER A 121 14.04 -0.02 10.23
C SER A 121 12.65 -0.58 10.51
N ASP A 122 12.07 -1.33 9.57
CA ASP A 122 10.70 -1.83 9.63
C ASP A 122 9.63 -0.73 9.79
N ARG A 123 9.85 0.41 9.13
CA ARG A 123 8.95 1.57 9.15
C ARG A 123 8.52 1.97 7.74
N ILE A 124 7.49 2.79 7.65
CA ILE A 124 7.01 3.36 6.39
C ILE A 124 7.76 4.63 5.97
N ASP A 125 8.68 5.12 6.81
CA ASP A 125 9.35 6.41 6.65
C ASP A 125 10.14 6.52 5.34
N GLY A 126 10.79 5.44 4.91
CA GLY A 126 11.52 5.39 3.66
C GLY A 126 10.62 5.65 2.45
N TRP A 127 9.46 5.01 2.43
CA TRP A 127 8.46 5.21 1.37
C TRP A 127 7.83 6.61 1.43
N LEU A 128 7.51 7.11 2.62
CA LEU A 128 6.95 8.46 2.79
C LEU A 128 7.93 9.54 2.32
N ARG A 129 9.22 9.40 2.65
CA ARG A 129 10.28 10.30 2.16
C ARG A 129 10.37 10.29 0.64
N LEU A 130 10.35 9.12 0.02
CA LEU A 130 10.37 9.00 -1.44
C LEU A 130 9.13 9.65 -2.07
N ARG A 131 7.95 9.43 -1.51
CA ARG A 131 6.71 10.06 -1.96
C ARG A 131 6.74 11.58 -1.85
N GLN A 132 7.25 12.12 -0.74
CA GLN A 132 7.43 13.56 -0.55
C GLN A 132 8.43 14.14 -1.54
N ALA A 133 9.57 13.48 -1.73
CA ALA A 133 10.58 13.89 -2.69
C ALA A 133 10.06 13.88 -4.14
N LEU A 134 9.17 12.93 -4.46
CA LEU A 134 8.54 12.84 -5.78
C LEU A 134 7.65 14.05 -6.09
N VAL A 135 7.06 14.69 -5.09
CA VAL A 135 6.26 15.91 -5.26
C VAL A 135 7.13 17.16 -5.38
N ASP A 136 8.35 17.15 -4.83
CA ASP A 136 9.27 18.29 -4.86
C ASP A 136 9.96 18.43 -6.22
N PRO A 137 9.69 19.52 -7.00
CA PRO A 137 10.28 19.70 -8.32
C PRO A 137 11.80 19.87 -8.28
N ALA A 138 12.33 20.50 -7.24
CA ALA A 138 13.79 20.74 -7.11
C ALA A 138 14.52 19.43 -6.83
N LEU A 139 13.94 18.54 -6.03
CA LEU A 139 14.53 17.20 -5.78
C LEU A 139 14.44 16.33 -7.01
N ARG A 140 13.33 16.33 -7.74
CA ARG A 140 13.22 15.60 -9.02
C ARG A 140 14.31 16.04 -10.00
N GLU A 141 14.52 17.35 -10.19
CA GLU A 141 15.53 17.84 -11.12
C GLU A 141 16.95 17.41 -10.69
N LYS A 142 17.27 17.49 -9.40
CA LYS A 142 18.56 16.98 -8.88
C LYS A 142 18.73 15.48 -9.11
N ALA A 143 17.66 14.69 -8.95
CA ALA A 143 17.70 13.26 -9.20
C ALA A 143 17.92 12.94 -10.68
N VAL A 144 17.27 13.69 -11.58
CA VAL A 144 17.48 13.60 -13.03
C VAL A 144 18.95 13.83 -13.39
N MET A 145 19.53 14.91 -12.88
CA MET A 145 20.93 15.24 -13.15
C MET A 145 21.89 14.18 -12.60
N ARG A 146 21.70 13.74 -11.36
CA ARG A 146 22.55 12.68 -10.76
C ARG A 146 22.49 11.39 -11.54
N TYR A 147 21.27 10.94 -11.85
CA TYR A 147 21.07 9.70 -12.59
C TYR A 147 21.72 9.79 -13.98
N ALA A 148 21.47 10.84 -14.73
CA ALA A 148 22.04 11.01 -16.06
C ALA A 148 23.57 11.05 -16.04
N THR A 149 24.14 11.76 -15.07
CA THR A 149 25.61 11.81 -14.90
C THR A 149 26.19 10.42 -14.56
N ALA A 150 25.54 9.69 -13.65
CA ALA A 150 26.02 8.36 -13.24
C ALA A 150 25.85 7.29 -14.32
N ALA A 151 24.82 7.40 -15.17
CA ALA A 151 24.50 6.43 -16.21
C ALA A 151 25.18 6.71 -17.55
N THR A 152 25.85 7.85 -17.72
CA THR A 152 26.49 8.25 -18.97
C THR A 152 28.01 8.12 -18.87
N PRO A 153 28.67 7.47 -19.84
CA PRO A 153 30.13 7.45 -19.93
C PRO A 153 30.70 8.85 -20.08
N ALA A 154 31.82 9.12 -19.40
CA ALA A 154 32.44 10.44 -19.35
C ALA A 154 32.92 10.98 -20.74
N ASP A 155 33.11 10.09 -21.71
CA ASP A 155 33.52 10.39 -23.09
C ASP A 155 32.35 10.78 -24.01
N ARG A 156 31.09 10.75 -23.52
CA ARG A 156 29.89 11.01 -24.34
C ARG A 156 28.94 11.99 -23.66
N PRO A 157 29.31 13.24 -23.44
CA PRO A 157 28.50 14.22 -22.72
C PRO A 157 27.14 14.51 -23.42
N GLU A 158 27.06 14.40 -24.75
CA GLU A 158 25.83 14.58 -25.53
C GLU A 158 24.75 13.55 -25.15
N MET A 159 25.15 12.33 -24.75
CA MET A 159 24.21 11.32 -24.28
C MET A 159 23.62 11.69 -22.92
N ALA A 160 24.34 12.45 -22.09
CA ALA A 160 23.85 12.90 -20.79
C ALA A 160 22.65 13.85 -20.95
N GLU A 161 22.68 14.77 -21.90
CA GLU A 161 21.58 15.70 -22.16
C GLU A 161 20.31 14.95 -22.61
N GLN A 162 20.47 14.03 -23.55
CA GLN A 162 19.35 13.21 -24.01
C GLN A 162 18.78 12.35 -22.89
N LEU A 163 19.64 11.75 -22.08
CA LEU A 163 19.22 10.97 -20.92
C LEU A 163 18.51 11.83 -19.87
N GLN A 164 18.98 13.06 -19.62
CA GLN A 164 18.30 14.01 -18.73
C GLN A 164 16.88 14.33 -19.24
N LEU A 165 16.71 14.61 -20.53
CA LEU A 165 15.39 14.89 -21.10
C LEU A 165 14.45 13.70 -20.97
N THR A 166 14.92 12.50 -21.29
CA THR A 166 14.14 11.27 -21.16
C THR A 166 13.78 10.97 -19.71
N THR A 167 14.76 11.12 -18.80
CA THR A 167 14.56 10.89 -17.36
C THR A 167 13.57 11.91 -16.77
N ARG A 168 13.71 13.19 -17.11
CA ARG A 168 12.77 14.23 -16.69
C ARG A 168 11.35 13.91 -17.13
N ARG A 169 11.19 13.45 -18.38
CA ARG A 169 9.90 13.03 -18.92
C ARG A 169 9.34 11.83 -18.17
N ALA A 170 10.13 10.78 -17.97
CA ALA A 170 9.70 9.57 -17.28
C ALA A 170 9.26 9.85 -15.84
N ILE A 171 10.07 10.59 -15.06
CA ILE A 171 9.73 10.91 -13.67
C ILE A 171 8.57 11.91 -13.57
N GLY A 172 8.43 12.82 -14.55
CA GLY A 172 7.33 13.78 -14.64
C GLY A 172 6.00 13.11 -14.92
N LEU A 173 5.97 12.16 -15.88
CA LEU A 173 4.79 11.32 -16.17
C LEU A 173 4.42 10.48 -14.94
N PHE A 174 5.41 9.83 -14.34
CA PHE A 174 5.17 9.02 -13.15
C PHE A 174 4.63 9.85 -11.98
N ALA A 175 5.15 11.05 -11.77
CA ALA A 175 4.67 11.99 -10.73
C ALA A 175 3.31 12.63 -11.05
N GLY A 176 2.78 12.45 -12.26
CA GLY A 176 1.52 13.08 -12.70
C GLY A 176 1.59 14.59 -12.91
N VAL A 177 2.80 15.17 -13.07
CA VAL A 177 2.99 16.62 -13.20
C VAL A 177 3.01 17.11 -14.65
N GLU A 178 3.10 16.21 -15.62
CA GLU A 178 3.07 16.56 -17.05
C GLU A 178 1.66 16.61 -17.66
N ALA A 179 0.63 16.22 -16.92
CA ALA A 179 -0.75 16.15 -17.41
C ALA A 179 -1.48 17.51 -17.38
N THR A 180 -0.79 18.61 -17.58
CA THR A 180 -1.41 19.93 -17.63
C THR A 180 -1.78 20.35 -19.04
N GLY A 181 -2.88 19.81 -19.55
CA GLY A 181 -3.73 20.58 -20.45
C GLY A 181 -4.55 21.60 -19.63
N LEU A 182 -5.03 22.67 -20.27
CA LEU A 182 -5.82 23.76 -19.68
C LEU A 182 -7.13 23.35 -18.96
N ASN A 183 -7.43 22.07 -18.86
CA ASN A 183 -8.56 21.51 -18.13
C ASN A 183 -8.04 20.79 -16.89
N SER A 184 -8.25 21.40 -15.75
CA SER A 184 -7.82 21.11 -14.39
C SER A 184 -8.18 19.71 -13.81
N GLN A 185 -8.26 18.69 -14.61
CA GLN A 185 -8.40 17.31 -14.12
C GLN A 185 -7.01 16.71 -13.94
N PRO A 186 -6.71 16.10 -12.80
CA PRO A 186 -5.45 15.35 -12.64
C PRO A 186 -5.40 14.27 -13.71
N GLY A 187 -4.36 14.32 -14.53
CA GLY A 187 -4.11 13.29 -15.54
C GLY A 187 -3.67 11.97 -14.91
N PRO A 188 -3.49 10.93 -15.72
CA PRO A 188 -2.94 9.67 -15.24
C PRO A 188 -1.56 9.89 -14.61
N ALA A 189 -1.24 9.14 -13.58
CA ALA A 189 0.02 9.16 -12.86
C ALA A 189 0.52 7.73 -12.65
N GLY A 190 1.73 7.59 -12.11
CA GLY A 190 2.30 6.28 -11.85
C GLY A 190 2.66 5.51 -13.12
N LEU A 191 2.61 4.19 -13.03
CA LEU A 191 2.90 3.31 -14.16
C LEU A 191 1.84 3.40 -15.27
N GLN A 192 0.61 3.76 -14.92
CA GLN A 192 -0.45 3.99 -15.90
C GLN A 192 -0.08 5.11 -16.89
N ALA A 193 0.42 6.24 -16.39
CA ALA A 193 0.82 7.36 -17.25
C ALA A 193 1.95 6.97 -18.22
N LEU A 194 2.90 6.16 -17.75
CA LEU A 194 3.97 5.64 -18.60
C LEU A 194 3.44 4.66 -19.64
N GLY A 195 2.52 3.77 -19.27
CA GLY A 195 1.87 2.85 -20.19
C GLY A 195 1.11 3.58 -21.31
N GLU A 196 0.26 4.52 -20.95
CA GLU A 196 -0.49 5.35 -21.93
C GLU A 196 0.45 6.16 -22.83
N PHE A 197 1.54 6.70 -22.27
CA PHE A 197 2.55 7.39 -23.08
C PHE A 197 3.18 6.46 -24.14
N VAL A 198 3.57 5.24 -23.76
CA VAL A 198 4.15 4.27 -24.68
C VAL A 198 3.12 3.83 -25.74
N GLU A 199 1.89 3.51 -25.33
CA GLU A 199 0.82 3.11 -26.27
C GLU A 199 0.55 4.18 -27.31
N LYS A 200 0.56 5.46 -26.92
CA LYS A 200 0.22 6.60 -27.78
C LYS A 200 1.36 7.02 -28.70
N ASN A 201 2.63 6.86 -28.26
CA ASN A 201 3.76 7.47 -28.96
C ASN A 201 4.74 6.46 -29.56
N VAL A 202 4.60 5.14 -29.29
CA VAL A 202 5.54 4.12 -29.73
C VAL A 202 4.84 3.09 -30.59
N PRO A 203 5.41 2.74 -31.80
CA PRO A 203 4.93 1.64 -32.61
C PRO A 203 4.84 0.31 -31.85
N ALA A 204 3.87 -0.52 -32.20
CA ALA A 204 3.56 -1.74 -31.44
C ALA A 204 4.77 -2.69 -31.29
N GLU A 205 5.59 -2.79 -32.33
CA GLU A 205 6.80 -3.64 -32.36
C GLU A 205 7.89 -3.20 -31.39
N ASP A 206 7.94 -1.91 -31.01
CA ASP A 206 8.97 -1.35 -30.16
C ASP A 206 8.52 -1.15 -28.71
N ARG A 207 7.22 -1.29 -28.42
CA ARG A 207 6.63 -0.96 -27.09
C ARG A 207 7.30 -1.69 -25.95
N GLU A 208 7.51 -2.98 -26.11
CA GLU A 208 8.15 -3.84 -25.09
C GLU A 208 9.54 -3.31 -24.73
N ARG A 209 10.38 -3.10 -25.75
CA ARG A 209 11.75 -2.63 -25.60
C ARG A 209 11.80 -1.23 -24.96
N ILE A 210 10.97 -0.31 -25.43
CA ILE A 210 10.91 1.06 -24.89
C ILE A 210 10.38 1.06 -23.47
N SER A 211 9.39 0.25 -23.14
CA SER A 211 8.88 0.11 -21.76
C SER A 211 9.97 -0.36 -20.80
N GLN A 212 10.75 -1.37 -21.17
CA GLN A 212 11.87 -1.84 -20.36
C GLN A 212 12.93 -0.76 -20.12
N VAL A 213 13.26 0.04 -21.14
CA VAL A 213 14.18 1.15 -21.02
C VAL A 213 13.64 2.23 -20.09
N LEU A 214 12.36 2.63 -20.27
CA LEU A 214 11.71 3.63 -19.42
C LEU A 214 11.64 3.20 -17.96
N LEU A 215 11.33 1.92 -17.70
CA LEU A 215 11.32 1.38 -16.33
C LEU A 215 12.71 1.41 -15.69
N ARG A 216 13.76 1.08 -16.43
CA ARG A 216 15.13 1.15 -15.94
C ARG A 216 15.52 2.58 -15.59
N ILE A 217 15.17 3.54 -16.44
CA ILE A 217 15.41 4.96 -16.22
C ILE A 217 14.61 5.43 -14.99
N LEU A 218 13.34 5.06 -14.89
CA LEU A 218 12.48 5.40 -13.76
C LEU A 218 13.06 4.85 -12.45
N ASN A 219 13.37 3.56 -12.39
CA ASN A 219 13.92 2.93 -11.17
C ASN A 219 15.23 3.59 -10.74
N GLY A 220 16.14 3.84 -11.67
CA GLY A 220 17.40 4.50 -11.36
C GLY A 220 17.23 5.94 -10.87
N SER A 221 16.34 6.71 -11.51
CA SER A 221 16.07 8.09 -11.10
C SER A 221 15.31 8.18 -9.76
N LEU A 222 14.38 7.27 -9.49
CA LEU A 222 13.70 7.18 -8.19
C LEU A 222 14.64 6.71 -7.07
N PHE A 223 15.61 5.84 -7.38
CA PHE A 223 16.67 5.49 -6.43
C PHE A 223 17.55 6.69 -6.06
N GLU A 224 17.96 7.50 -7.04
CA GLU A 224 18.69 8.75 -6.75
C GLU A 224 17.81 9.74 -5.98
N LEU A 225 16.52 9.82 -6.28
CA LEU A 225 15.57 10.66 -5.56
C LEU A 225 15.44 10.24 -4.08
N LEU A 226 15.34 8.93 -3.82
CA LEU A 226 15.32 8.38 -2.47
C LEU A 226 16.63 8.74 -1.73
N ASN A 227 17.78 8.53 -2.35
CA ASN A 227 19.06 8.85 -1.74
C ASN A 227 19.23 10.36 -1.45
N LEU A 228 18.74 11.23 -2.34
CA LEU A 228 18.70 12.67 -2.08
C LEU A 228 17.84 13.02 -0.86
N SER A 229 16.67 12.40 -0.74
CA SER A 229 15.80 12.61 0.42
C SER A 229 16.41 12.10 1.73
N ARG A 230 17.17 10.99 1.66
CA ARG A 230 17.94 10.46 2.80
C ARG A 230 19.06 11.41 3.22
N GLU A 231 19.82 11.92 2.25
CA GLU A 231 20.88 12.90 2.49
C GLU A 231 20.33 14.17 3.19
N GLN A 232 19.16 14.66 2.76
CA GLN A 232 18.49 15.78 3.43
C GLN A 232 18.07 15.47 4.88
N ALA A 233 17.74 14.21 5.17
CA ALA A 233 17.41 13.73 6.50
C ALA A 233 18.65 13.35 7.34
N GLY A 234 19.86 13.57 6.83
CA GLY A 234 21.09 13.17 7.52
C GLY A 234 21.36 11.65 7.55
N LEU A 235 20.69 10.89 6.68
CA LEU A 235 20.84 9.45 6.60
C LEU A 235 21.85 9.06 5.51
N ALA A 236 22.54 7.95 5.72
CA ALA A 236 23.44 7.40 4.71
C ALA A 236 22.70 6.97 3.45
N ARG A 237 23.36 7.03 2.30
CA ARG A 237 22.83 6.48 1.04
C ARG A 237 22.61 4.99 1.19
N LEU A 238 21.55 4.48 0.54
CA LEU A 238 21.33 3.04 0.46
C LEU A 238 22.37 2.39 -0.45
N PRO A 239 22.96 1.27 -0.02
CA PRO A 239 23.87 0.51 -0.87
C PRO A 239 23.08 -0.14 -2.01
N LEU A 240 23.73 -0.32 -3.16
CA LEU A 240 23.19 -1.18 -4.21
C LEU A 240 23.24 -2.65 -3.75
N GLY A 241 22.16 -3.37 -3.94
CA GLY A 241 22.06 -4.78 -3.57
C GLY A 241 20.63 -5.30 -3.61
N ALA A 242 20.48 -6.62 -3.49
CA ALA A 242 19.20 -7.30 -3.66
C ALA A 242 18.08 -6.77 -2.75
N THR A 243 18.38 -6.44 -1.49
CA THR A 243 17.41 -5.89 -0.54
C THR A 243 16.91 -4.50 -0.98
N THR A 244 17.82 -3.65 -1.43
CA THR A 244 17.48 -2.30 -1.93
C THR A 244 16.70 -2.39 -3.24
N GLU A 245 17.08 -3.27 -4.14
CA GLU A 245 16.36 -3.52 -5.40
C GLU A 245 14.94 -4.02 -5.13
N ALA A 246 14.78 -4.95 -4.20
CA ALA A 246 13.49 -5.46 -3.79
C ALA A 246 12.60 -4.36 -3.16
N PHE A 247 13.17 -3.54 -2.26
CA PHE A 247 12.48 -2.37 -1.70
C PHE A 247 12.06 -1.39 -2.80
N MET A 248 12.95 -1.04 -3.73
CA MET A 248 12.66 -0.09 -4.81
C MET A 248 11.58 -0.61 -5.75
N THR A 249 11.62 -1.89 -6.11
CA THR A 249 10.58 -2.52 -6.94
C THR A 249 9.21 -2.38 -6.27
N GLN A 250 9.11 -2.74 -5.00
CA GLN A 250 7.86 -2.64 -4.25
C GLN A 250 7.46 -1.17 -4.03
N ALA A 251 8.42 -0.26 -3.82
CA ALA A 251 8.15 1.17 -3.65
C ALA A 251 7.59 1.80 -4.93
N VAL A 252 8.09 1.45 -6.10
CA VAL A 252 7.57 1.93 -7.38
C VAL A 252 6.13 1.48 -7.60
N LEU A 253 5.84 0.19 -7.36
CA LEU A 253 4.48 -0.33 -7.44
C LEU A 253 3.54 0.37 -6.47
N SER A 254 3.96 0.48 -5.21
CA SER A 254 3.19 1.12 -4.14
C SER A 254 2.94 2.61 -4.41
N LEU A 255 3.94 3.34 -4.92
CA LEU A 255 3.78 4.73 -5.33
C LEU A 255 2.77 4.86 -6.46
N SER A 256 2.86 4.00 -7.48
CA SER A 256 1.89 3.97 -8.57
C SER A 256 0.47 3.74 -8.06
N ASP A 257 0.27 2.73 -7.21
CA ASP A 257 -1.04 2.42 -6.62
C ASP A 257 -1.54 3.54 -5.71
N SER A 258 -0.63 4.28 -5.05
CA SER A 258 -0.99 5.38 -4.15
C SER A 258 -1.70 6.54 -4.84
N PHE A 259 -1.57 6.70 -6.15
CA PHE A 259 -2.33 7.70 -6.91
C PHE A 259 -3.81 7.31 -7.03
N LEU A 260 -4.12 6.02 -6.95
CA LEU A 260 -5.48 5.49 -6.97
C LEU A 260 -6.05 5.35 -5.55
N TYR A 261 -5.24 5.53 -4.52
CA TYR A 261 -5.65 5.45 -3.11
C TYR A 261 -6.21 6.81 -2.65
N PRO A 262 -7.53 6.95 -2.51
CA PRO A 262 -8.17 8.27 -2.37
C PRO A 262 -8.09 8.82 -0.94
N ALA A 263 -7.14 8.40 -0.13
CA ALA A 263 -6.92 8.97 1.19
C ALA A 263 -6.10 10.26 1.09
N PRO A 264 -6.60 11.39 1.58
CA PRO A 264 -5.85 12.64 1.61
C PRO A 264 -4.68 12.58 2.60
N VAL A 265 -4.76 11.67 3.58
CA VAL A 265 -3.77 11.46 4.64
C VAL A 265 -3.68 9.98 4.97
N LEU A 266 -2.50 9.52 5.36
CA LEU A 266 -2.25 8.20 5.89
C LEU A 266 -2.13 8.30 7.41
N PHE A 267 -2.97 7.56 8.14
CA PHE A 267 -2.89 7.48 9.59
C PHE A 267 -2.15 6.21 10.01
N GLU A 268 -1.22 6.39 10.92
CA GLU A 268 -0.52 5.32 11.62
C GLU A 268 -0.94 5.37 13.09
N LEU A 269 -1.32 4.23 13.66
CA LEU A 269 -1.51 4.11 15.09
C LEU A 269 -0.15 3.84 15.73
N ALA A 270 0.38 4.81 16.46
CA ALA A 270 1.73 4.73 17.01
C ALA A 270 1.82 3.78 18.21
N ASP A 271 0.79 3.77 19.08
CA ASP A 271 0.77 2.92 20.27
C ASP A 271 -0.65 2.71 20.80
N PHE A 272 -0.85 1.65 21.57
CA PHE A 272 -2.08 1.39 22.32
C PHE A 272 -1.78 0.64 23.62
N LYS A 273 -2.59 0.87 24.64
CA LYS A 273 -2.50 0.16 25.90
C LYS A 273 -3.61 -0.89 25.98
N HIS A 274 -3.23 -2.15 25.99
CA HIS A 274 -4.16 -3.24 26.21
C HIS A 274 -4.43 -3.41 27.71
N VAL A 275 -5.67 -3.19 28.13
CA VAL A 275 -6.13 -3.44 29.50
C VAL A 275 -7.05 -4.65 29.45
N GLN A 276 -6.62 -5.72 30.13
CA GLN A 276 -7.47 -6.92 30.29
C GLN A 276 -8.52 -6.67 31.36
N ALA A 277 -9.76 -6.99 31.06
CA ALA A 277 -10.86 -6.98 32.00
C ALA A 277 -11.54 -8.35 32.01
N SER A 278 -11.78 -8.88 33.19
CA SER A 278 -12.61 -10.08 33.35
C SER A 278 -14.06 -9.65 33.49
N VAL A 279 -14.92 -10.07 32.57
CA VAL A 279 -16.34 -9.83 32.64
C VAL A 279 -17.00 -11.07 33.24
N PHE A 280 -17.57 -10.92 34.42
CA PHE A 280 -18.33 -11.99 35.08
C PHE A 280 -19.83 -11.76 34.84
N GLN A 281 -20.48 -12.75 34.27
CA GLN A 281 -21.93 -12.75 34.21
C GLN A 281 -22.46 -13.46 35.45
N VAL A 282 -23.08 -12.70 36.34
CA VAL A 282 -23.73 -13.25 37.53
C VAL A 282 -25.19 -13.58 37.19
N ALA A 283 -25.50 -14.86 37.10
CA ALA A 283 -26.85 -15.32 36.94
C ALA A 283 -27.49 -15.62 38.33
N HIS A 284 -28.50 -14.85 38.70
CA HIS A 284 -29.27 -15.08 39.89
C HIS A 284 -30.54 -15.86 39.52
N ALA A 285 -30.49 -17.17 39.76
CA ALA A 285 -31.65 -18.06 39.49
C ALA A 285 -32.59 -18.06 40.68
N GLN A 286 -33.58 -17.17 40.70
CA GLN A 286 -34.53 -17.00 41.79
C GLN A 286 -35.41 -18.26 42.00
N GLY A 287 -35.61 -19.07 40.95
CA GLY A 287 -36.43 -20.30 41.00
C GLY A 287 -35.70 -21.57 41.45
N LYS A 288 -34.37 -21.50 41.72
CA LYS A 288 -33.56 -22.70 42.01
C LYS A 288 -34.08 -23.50 43.22
N THR A 289 -34.43 -22.81 44.29
CA THR A 289 -34.97 -23.40 45.52
C THR A 289 -36.32 -24.11 45.28
N LEU A 290 -37.17 -23.53 44.44
CA LEU A 290 -38.51 -24.06 44.08
C LEU A 290 -38.40 -25.35 43.27
N VAL A 291 -37.43 -25.42 42.36
CA VAL A 291 -37.13 -26.59 41.55
C VAL A 291 -36.62 -27.74 42.42
N TYR A 292 -35.73 -27.48 43.37
CA TYR A 292 -35.26 -28.50 44.28
C TYR A 292 -36.36 -28.99 45.23
N LEU A 293 -37.22 -28.09 45.76
CA LEU A 293 -38.38 -28.48 46.58
C LEU A 293 -39.35 -29.34 45.80
N SER A 294 -39.68 -29.01 44.57
CA SER A 294 -40.56 -29.80 43.72
C SER A 294 -39.99 -31.19 43.43
N ALA A 295 -38.68 -31.30 43.20
CA ALA A 295 -38.01 -32.57 42.98
C ALA A 295 -38.10 -33.47 44.22
N VAL A 296 -37.92 -32.93 45.44
CA VAL A 296 -38.07 -33.66 46.70
C VAL A 296 -39.54 -34.16 46.89
N VAL A 297 -40.50 -33.32 46.65
CA VAL A 297 -41.93 -33.67 46.74
C VAL A 297 -42.27 -34.76 45.74
N LEU A 298 -41.75 -34.70 44.51
CA LEU A 298 -41.94 -35.72 43.49
C LEU A 298 -41.36 -37.07 43.90
N ILE A 299 -40.17 -37.10 44.50
CA ILE A 299 -39.54 -38.31 45.01
C ILE A 299 -40.38 -38.91 46.12
N ILE A 300 -40.87 -38.12 47.08
CA ILE A 300 -41.74 -38.61 48.16
C ILE A 300 -43.04 -39.19 47.58
N GLY A 301 -43.64 -38.52 46.59
CA GLY A 301 -44.89 -39.01 45.94
C GLY A 301 -44.69 -40.33 45.23
N VAL A 302 -43.56 -40.55 44.59
CA VAL A 302 -43.24 -41.85 43.94
C VAL A 302 -43.02 -42.98 44.95
N PHE A 303 -42.49 -42.68 46.12
CA PHE A 303 -42.33 -43.72 47.16
C PHE A 303 -43.59 -44.04 47.96
N GLN A 304 -44.64 -43.21 47.89
CA GLN A 304 -45.93 -43.43 48.53
C GLN A 304 -46.97 -44.12 47.62
N SER A 305 -46.69 -44.22 46.35
CA SER A 305 -47.50 -44.92 45.37
C SER A 305 -47.10 -46.39 45.25
#